data_071dbcf833348ad6bcc352f2447db8a7
#
_entry.id   071dbcf833348ad6bcc352f2447db8a7
#
_cell.length_a   1.000
_cell.length_b   1.000
_cell.length_c   1.000
_cell.angle_alpha   90.00
_cell.angle_beta   90.00
_cell.angle_gamma   90.00
#
_symmetry.space_group_name_H-M   'P 1'
#
loop_
_entity.id
_entity.type
_entity.pdbx_description
1 polymer ?
#
loop_
_entity_poly.entity_id
_entity_poly.type
_entity_poly.pdbx_seq_one_letter_code
_entity_poly.pdbx_strand_id
1 'polypeptide(L)'
;EWTRPIYFSTTVGSDYYMSLENNFQLEGLAYRIVPYGGKNGSFINTDIMYDKIMNDFRWGGMDKNPDMYLDETCRRMCSTLRSTFNQLASELIAEGKTEKAQKVLQKCIEVIPYSVAPYEIIMLYVADNFYKCNDEKNGDLVLNTLIKDYGESLIWSKKLGRYNMRTNYQENAYYSEEIQRSLL
;
A
#
# COMPACT_ATOMS: atom_id res chain seq x y z
N GLU A 1 -28.89 19.63 6.52
CA GLU A 1 -28.38 18.30 6.93
C GLU A 1 -27.86 17.53 5.74
N TRP A 2 -26.63 17.06 5.82
CA TRP A 2 -26.03 16.21 4.79
C TRP A 2 -26.53 14.77 4.99
N THR A 3 -27.75 14.50 4.56
CA THR A 3 -28.38 13.18 4.72
C THR A 3 -27.88 12.17 3.70
N ARG A 4 -27.25 12.64 2.59
CA ARG A 4 -26.67 11.77 1.54
C ARG A 4 -25.20 12.10 1.37
N PRO A 5 -24.28 11.23 1.78
CA PRO A 5 -22.85 11.44 1.57
C PRO A 5 -22.49 11.36 0.08
N ILE A 6 -21.53 12.18 -0.34
CA ILE A 6 -20.97 12.16 -1.68
C ILE A 6 -19.55 11.56 -1.56
N TYR A 7 -19.23 10.64 -2.43
CA TYR A 7 -17.94 9.97 -2.46
C TYR A 7 -17.27 10.10 -3.83
N PHE A 8 -15.93 10.22 -3.80
CA PHE A 8 -15.06 10.05 -4.96
C PHE A 8 -14.27 8.76 -4.79
N SER A 9 -14.14 7.98 -5.87
CA SER A 9 -13.25 6.83 -5.85
C SER A 9 -11.79 7.29 -5.75
N THR A 10 -10.94 6.54 -5.05
CA THR A 10 -9.50 6.79 -5.00
C THR A 10 -8.81 6.67 -6.36
N THR A 11 -9.47 6.08 -7.34
CA THR A 11 -8.98 5.92 -8.73
C THR A 11 -9.37 7.07 -9.66
N VAL A 12 -10.15 8.04 -9.19
CA VAL A 12 -10.52 9.25 -9.98
C VAL A 12 -9.31 10.18 -10.02
N GLY A 13 -8.97 10.66 -11.21
CA GLY A 13 -7.88 11.63 -11.37
C GLY A 13 -8.17 12.97 -10.70
N SER A 14 -7.14 13.65 -10.22
CA SER A 14 -7.23 14.93 -9.52
C SER A 14 -7.93 16.02 -10.32
N ASP A 15 -7.89 15.96 -11.66
CA ASP A 15 -8.55 16.92 -12.54
C ASP A 15 -10.08 16.97 -12.37
N TYR A 16 -10.66 15.89 -11.80
CA TYR A 16 -12.10 15.79 -11.54
C TYR A 16 -12.51 16.19 -10.12
N TYR A 17 -11.57 16.57 -9.26
CA TYR A 17 -11.87 16.89 -7.86
C TYR A 17 -12.53 18.27 -7.65
N MET A 18 -12.61 19.08 -8.71
CA MET A 18 -13.32 20.39 -8.66
C MET A 18 -12.87 21.30 -7.51
N SER A 19 -11.58 21.27 -7.16
CA SER A 19 -10.99 22.04 -6.06
C SER A 19 -11.57 21.69 -4.67
N LEU A 20 -12.05 20.44 -4.51
CA LEU A 20 -12.60 19.95 -3.26
C LEU A 20 -11.62 19.11 -2.44
N GLU A 21 -10.34 19.07 -2.83
CA GLU A 21 -9.31 18.22 -2.23
C GLU A 21 -9.19 18.44 -0.71
N ASN A 22 -9.34 19.69 -0.27
CA ASN A 22 -9.28 20.05 1.15
C ASN A 22 -10.50 19.56 1.97
N ASN A 23 -11.52 19.09 1.28
CA ASN A 23 -12.76 18.58 1.89
C ASN A 23 -12.87 17.05 1.80
N PHE A 24 -11.81 16.38 1.36
CA PHE A 24 -11.79 14.93 1.25
C PHE A 24 -11.41 14.29 2.58
N GLN A 25 -12.13 13.23 2.93
CA GLN A 25 -11.80 12.34 4.02
C GLN A 25 -11.79 10.92 3.51
N LEU A 26 -10.67 10.23 3.59
CA LEU A 26 -10.55 8.84 3.15
C LEU A 26 -11.24 7.92 4.16
N GLU A 27 -12.24 7.18 3.67
CA GLU A 27 -13.01 6.19 4.42
C GLU A 27 -12.95 4.82 3.75
N GLY A 28 -11.77 4.23 3.71
CA GLY A 28 -11.54 2.96 3.01
C GLY A 28 -11.01 3.15 1.59
N LEU A 29 -11.79 2.84 0.56
CA LEU A 29 -11.42 2.94 -0.86
C LEU A 29 -12.09 4.11 -1.58
N ALA A 30 -12.62 5.07 -0.82
CA ALA A 30 -13.27 6.26 -1.37
C ALA A 30 -13.05 7.47 -0.47
N TYR A 31 -12.96 8.63 -1.10
CA TYR A 31 -12.95 9.93 -0.43
C TYR A 31 -14.37 10.40 -0.21
N ARG A 32 -14.77 10.60 1.03
CA ARG A 32 -15.99 11.28 1.38
C ARG A 32 -15.79 12.78 1.36
N ILE A 33 -16.72 13.53 0.78
CA ILE A 33 -16.73 14.98 0.91
C ILE A 33 -17.28 15.35 2.30
N VAL A 34 -16.50 16.13 3.04
CA VAL A 34 -16.88 16.68 4.34
C VAL A 34 -16.87 18.20 4.29
N PRO A 35 -17.82 18.90 5.01
CA PRO A 35 -17.90 20.36 4.95
C PRO A 35 -16.70 21.07 5.54
N TYR A 36 -15.98 20.41 6.41
CA TYR A 36 -14.76 20.93 7.06
C TYR A 36 -13.63 19.95 6.83
N GLY A 37 -12.41 20.47 6.66
CA GLY A 37 -11.20 19.65 6.58
C GLY A 37 -11.16 18.60 7.70
N GLY A 38 -10.66 17.41 7.41
CA GLY A 38 -10.79 16.23 8.24
C GLY A 38 -10.54 16.44 9.74
N LYS A 39 -11.08 15.54 10.55
CA LYS A 39 -10.91 15.55 12.00
C LYS A 39 -9.42 15.63 12.33
N ASN A 40 -8.99 16.66 13.05
CA ASN A 40 -7.58 16.92 13.40
C ASN A 40 -6.61 17.20 12.23
N GLY A 41 -7.11 17.64 11.05
CA GLY A 41 -6.27 17.90 9.89
C GLY A 41 -5.83 16.64 9.14
N SER A 42 -6.20 15.44 9.58
CA SER A 42 -5.97 14.21 8.85
C SER A 42 -7.02 14.01 7.76
N PHE A 43 -6.54 13.64 6.57
CA PHE A 43 -7.42 13.24 5.45
C PHE A 43 -8.00 11.84 5.62
N ILE A 44 -7.65 11.12 6.68
CA ILE A 44 -8.08 9.74 6.94
C ILE A 44 -8.95 9.68 8.20
N ASN A 45 -10.13 9.07 8.08
CA ASN A 45 -10.92 8.69 9.24
C ASN A 45 -10.48 7.30 9.69
N THR A 46 -9.52 7.25 10.62
CA THR A 46 -8.88 6.01 11.06
C THR A 46 -9.87 5.00 11.65
N ASP A 47 -10.86 5.44 12.40
CA ASP A 47 -11.83 4.53 13.02
C ASP A 47 -12.79 3.91 12.00
N ILE A 48 -13.36 4.72 11.09
CA ILE A 48 -14.24 4.21 10.02
C ILE A 48 -13.45 3.33 9.05
N MET A 49 -12.25 3.78 8.65
CA MET A 49 -11.42 3.04 7.70
C MET A 49 -10.95 1.71 8.27
N TYR A 50 -10.57 1.69 9.55
CA TYR A 50 -10.20 0.47 10.26
C TYR A 50 -11.35 -0.53 10.27
N ASP A 51 -12.55 -0.09 10.65
CA ASP A 51 -13.72 -0.97 10.71
C ASP A 51 -14.07 -1.57 9.33
N LYS A 52 -14.11 -0.74 8.31
CA LYS A 52 -14.37 -1.19 6.93
C LYS A 52 -13.32 -2.19 6.44
N ILE A 53 -12.04 -1.92 6.63
CA ILE A 53 -10.95 -2.79 6.15
C ILE A 53 -10.95 -4.12 6.91
N MET A 54 -11.19 -4.11 8.21
CA MET A 54 -11.11 -5.32 9.02
C MET A 54 -12.37 -6.18 8.91
N ASN A 55 -13.56 -5.57 8.77
CA ASN A 55 -14.84 -6.26 8.93
C ASN A 55 -15.70 -6.30 7.66
N ASP A 56 -15.71 -5.24 6.85
CA ASP A 56 -16.68 -5.10 5.76
C ASP A 56 -16.13 -5.53 4.39
N PHE A 57 -14.85 -5.25 4.13
CA PHE A 57 -14.28 -5.49 2.81
C PHE A 57 -14.08 -6.96 2.51
N ARG A 58 -14.34 -7.31 1.24
CA ARG A 58 -14.09 -8.64 0.69
C ARG A 58 -12.93 -8.58 -0.29
N TRP A 59 -11.97 -9.47 -0.10
CA TRP A 59 -10.67 -9.44 -0.77
C TRP A 59 -10.57 -10.42 -1.94
N GLY A 60 -11.71 -10.84 -2.50
CA GLY A 60 -11.76 -11.72 -3.68
C GLY A 60 -11.24 -13.15 -3.46
N GLY A 61 -10.91 -13.52 -2.24
CA GLY A 61 -10.41 -14.88 -1.92
C GLY A 61 -8.95 -15.11 -2.31
N MET A 62 -8.15 -14.04 -2.48
CA MET A 62 -6.71 -14.13 -2.76
C MET A 62 -5.95 -14.86 -1.64
N ASP A 63 -6.41 -14.71 -0.40
CA ASP A 63 -5.89 -15.39 0.79
C ASP A 63 -6.09 -16.92 0.76
N LYS A 64 -7.09 -17.39 0.01
CA LYS A 64 -7.50 -18.80 -0.05
C LYS A 64 -7.01 -19.52 -1.31
N ASN A 65 -6.56 -18.78 -2.30
CA ASN A 65 -6.14 -19.34 -3.58
C ASN A 65 -4.75 -18.78 -3.96
N PRO A 66 -3.66 -19.41 -3.48
CA PRO A 66 -2.30 -18.94 -3.73
C PRO A 66 -1.87 -19.03 -5.20
N ASP A 67 -2.58 -19.84 -6.01
CA ASP A 67 -2.32 -20.01 -7.44
C ASP A 67 -3.21 -19.11 -8.31
N MET A 68 -3.92 -18.15 -7.71
CA MET A 68 -4.77 -17.23 -8.43
C MET A 68 -3.96 -16.37 -9.40
N TYR A 69 -4.30 -16.45 -10.69
CA TYR A 69 -3.70 -15.56 -11.68
C TYR A 69 -4.37 -14.18 -11.65
N LEU A 70 -3.57 -13.14 -11.51
CA LEU A 70 -3.98 -11.75 -11.67
C LEU A 70 -3.28 -11.15 -12.89
N ASP A 71 -4.05 -10.47 -13.73
CA ASP A 71 -3.51 -9.67 -14.82
C ASP A 71 -2.75 -8.44 -14.27
N GLU A 72 -2.08 -7.70 -15.16
CA GLU A 72 -1.29 -6.52 -14.76
C GLU A 72 -2.17 -5.43 -14.12
N THR A 73 -3.40 -5.25 -14.60
CA THR A 73 -4.32 -4.24 -14.05
C THR A 73 -4.73 -4.61 -12.62
N CYS A 74 -5.09 -5.87 -12.40
CA CYS A 74 -5.43 -6.38 -11.07
C CYS A 74 -4.23 -6.29 -10.11
N ARG A 75 -3.00 -6.58 -10.58
CA ARG A 75 -1.78 -6.42 -9.77
C ARG A 75 -1.52 -4.96 -9.37
N ARG A 76 -1.72 -4.01 -10.31
CA ARG A 76 -1.63 -2.57 -9.96
C ARG A 76 -2.68 -2.16 -8.94
N MET A 77 -3.89 -2.72 -9.01
CA MET A 77 -4.90 -2.50 -7.97
C MET A 77 -4.46 -3.05 -6.61
N CYS A 78 -3.79 -4.20 -6.58
CA CYS A 78 -3.21 -4.74 -5.33
C CYS A 78 -2.18 -3.78 -4.72
N SER A 79 -1.33 -3.15 -5.55
CA SER A 79 -0.38 -2.12 -5.08
C SER A 79 -1.10 -0.91 -4.47
N THR A 80 -2.15 -0.43 -5.13
CA THR A 80 -3.00 0.66 -4.61
C THR A 80 -3.64 0.29 -3.27
N LEU A 81 -4.15 -0.94 -3.15
CA LEU A 81 -4.73 -1.44 -1.91
C LEU A 81 -3.68 -1.49 -0.78
N ARG A 82 -2.48 -2.01 -1.07
CA ARG A 82 -1.36 -2.02 -0.10
C ARG A 82 -0.98 -0.61 0.35
N SER A 83 -0.99 0.36 -0.57
CA SER A 83 -0.80 1.78 -0.22
C SER A 83 -1.88 2.28 0.75
N THR A 84 -3.12 1.89 0.53
CA THR A 84 -4.26 2.23 1.41
C THR A 84 -4.08 1.64 2.81
N PHE A 85 -3.67 0.37 2.92
CA PHE A 85 -3.33 -0.26 4.22
C PHE A 85 -2.19 0.47 4.92
N ASN A 86 -1.13 0.82 4.16
CA ASN A 86 0.03 1.51 4.69
C ASN A 86 -0.32 2.91 5.22
N GLN A 87 -1.15 3.66 4.49
CA GLN A 87 -1.61 4.99 4.92
C GLN A 87 -2.41 4.90 6.23
N LEU A 88 -3.35 3.95 6.32
CA LEU A 88 -4.10 3.73 7.56
C LEU A 88 -3.18 3.35 8.73
N ALA A 89 -2.22 2.45 8.50
CA ALA A 89 -1.28 2.05 9.54
C ALA A 89 -0.43 3.23 10.02
N SER A 90 0.06 4.07 9.10
CA SER A 90 0.85 5.25 9.43
C SER A 90 0.07 6.25 10.29
N GLU A 91 -1.19 6.51 9.96
CA GLU A 91 -2.06 7.40 10.75
C GLU A 91 -2.38 6.80 12.14
N LEU A 92 -2.64 5.49 12.21
CA LEU A 92 -2.86 4.81 13.48
C LEU A 92 -1.62 4.85 14.38
N ILE A 93 -0.41 4.74 13.81
CA ILE A 93 0.85 4.90 14.54
C ILE A 93 0.98 6.33 15.06
N ALA A 94 0.70 7.33 14.21
CA ALA A 94 0.74 8.74 14.59
C ALA A 94 -0.26 9.08 15.71
N GLU A 95 -1.40 8.39 15.76
CA GLU A 95 -2.40 8.48 16.83
C GLU A 95 -2.02 7.68 18.10
N GLY A 96 -0.90 6.95 18.10
CA GLY A 96 -0.47 6.07 19.19
C GLY A 96 -1.23 4.74 19.28
N LYS A 97 -2.02 4.39 18.28
CA LYS A 97 -2.82 3.15 18.20
C LYS A 97 -2.03 2.00 17.56
N THR A 98 -0.83 1.72 18.05
CA THR A 98 0.13 0.78 17.44
C THR A 98 -0.40 -0.65 17.30
N GLU A 99 -1.19 -1.15 18.27
CA GLU A 99 -1.81 -2.47 18.17
C GLU A 99 -2.80 -2.59 17.00
N LYS A 100 -3.58 -1.52 16.75
CA LYS A 100 -4.49 -1.49 15.60
C LYS A 100 -3.71 -1.42 14.29
N ALA A 101 -2.64 -0.62 14.24
CA ALA A 101 -1.76 -0.52 13.08
C ALA A 101 -1.14 -1.87 12.74
N GLN A 102 -0.61 -2.60 13.73
CA GLN A 102 -0.06 -3.92 13.55
C GLN A 102 -1.08 -4.89 12.93
N LYS A 103 -2.32 -4.91 13.43
CA LYS A 103 -3.40 -5.76 12.87
C LYS A 103 -3.72 -5.40 11.42
N VAL A 104 -3.74 -4.12 11.09
CA VAL A 104 -3.96 -3.64 9.71
C VAL A 104 -2.84 -4.12 8.78
N LEU A 105 -1.58 -4.01 9.20
CA LEU A 105 -0.43 -4.47 8.42
C LEU A 105 -0.42 -6.00 8.24
N GLN A 106 -0.73 -6.75 9.31
CA GLN A 106 -0.88 -8.21 9.22
C GLN A 106 -2.00 -8.60 8.27
N LYS A 107 -3.14 -7.89 8.33
CA LYS A 107 -4.24 -8.11 7.39
C LYS A 107 -3.82 -7.84 5.95
N CYS A 108 -3.02 -6.82 5.69
CA CYS A 108 -2.50 -6.49 4.37
C CYS A 108 -1.76 -7.67 3.73
N ILE A 109 -0.80 -8.26 4.44
CA ILE A 109 -0.02 -9.40 3.92
C ILE A 109 -0.82 -10.70 3.85
N GLU A 110 -1.85 -10.85 4.70
CA GLU A 110 -2.77 -11.98 4.68
C GLU A 110 -3.66 -11.96 3.45
N VAL A 111 -4.35 -10.83 3.19
CA VAL A 111 -5.38 -10.72 2.14
C VAL A 111 -4.83 -10.48 0.75
N ILE A 112 -3.59 -9.98 0.65
CA ILE A 112 -2.87 -9.78 -0.60
C ILE A 112 -1.49 -10.47 -0.49
N PRO A 113 -1.46 -11.81 -0.49
CA PRO A 113 -0.22 -12.55 -0.27
C PRO A 113 0.76 -12.38 -1.44
N TYR A 114 2.04 -12.51 -1.13
CA TYR A 114 3.13 -12.43 -2.11
C TYR A 114 2.94 -13.40 -3.29
N SER A 115 2.43 -14.60 -3.05
CA SER A 115 2.23 -15.63 -4.08
C SER A 115 1.25 -15.19 -5.17
N VAL A 116 0.26 -14.37 -4.85
CA VAL A 116 -0.76 -13.87 -5.78
C VAL A 116 -0.33 -12.55 -6.42
N ALA A 117 0.22 -11.66 -5.63
CA ALA A 117 0.74 -10.37 -6.08
C ALA A 117 2.15 -10.15 -5.50
N PRO A 118 3.22 -10.28 -6.29
CA PRO A 118 4.59 -10.01 -5.84
C PRO A 118 4.71 -8.65 -5.15
N TYR A 119 5.67 -8.53 -4.24
CA TYR A 119 5.87 -7.29 -3.50
C TYR A 119 6.54 -6.23 -4.37
N GLU A 120 6.00 -5.02 -4.32
CA GLU A 120 6.52 -3.84 -4.97
C GLU A 120 7.13 -2.88 -3.94
N ILE A 121 7.74 -1.80 -4.41
CA ILE A 121 8.44 -0.81 -3.55
C ILE A 121 7.59 -0.29 -2.39
N ILE A 122 6.26 -0.21 -2.55
CA ILE A 122 5.35 0.21 -1.48
C ILE A 122 5.48 -0.66 -0.22
N MET A 123 5.87 -1.92 -0.37
CA MET A 123 6.03 -2.84 0.76
C MET A 123 7.24 -2.50 1.63
N LEU A 124 8.18 -1.67 1.16
CA LEU A 124 9.26 -1.12 2.00
C LEU A 124 8.69 -0.25 3.12
N TYR A 125 7.70 0.59 2.80
CA TYR A 125 7.02 1.42 3.81
C TYR A 125 6.14 0.58 4.75
N VAL A 126 5.58 -0.53 4.24
CA VAL A 126 4.85 -1.50 5.07
C VAL A 126 5.81 -2.18 6.06
N ALA A 127 7.01 -2.56 5.63
CA ALA A 127 8.04 -3.12 6.50
C ALA A 127 8.48 -2.12 7.58
N ASP A 128 8.73 -0.85 7.22
CA ASP A 128 9.06 0.21 8.16
C ASP A 128 7.97 0.41 9.22
N ASN A 129 6.71 0.37 8.84
CA ASN A 129 5.59 0.46 9.76
C ASN A 129 5.46 -0.79 10.65
N PHE A 130 5.82 -1.99 10.19
CA PHE A 130 5.93 -3.18 11.05
C PHE A 130 6.98 -2.98 12.15
N TYR A 131 8.16 -2.44 11.82
CA TYR A 131 9.19 -2.13 12.82
C TYR A 131 8.72 -1.07 13.83
N LYS A 132 8.01 -0.02 13.37
CA LYS A 132 7.41 0.98 14.26
C LYS A 132 6.36 0.38 15.22
N CYS A 133 5.74 -0.73 14.83
CA CYS A 133 4.81 -1.48 15.68
C CYS A 133 5.50 -2.56 16.53
N ASN A 134 6.83 -2.64 16.54
CA ASN A 134 7.63 -3.70 17.19
C ASN A 134 7.31 -5.12 16.68
N ASP A 135 6.87 -5.26 15.42
CA ASP A 135 6.64 -6.53 14.75
C ASP A 135 7.80 -6.84 13.78
N GLU A 136 8.98 -7.04 14.35
CA GLU A 136 10.22 -7.30 13.59
C GLU A 136 10.08 -8.53 12.70
N LYS A 137 9.39 -9.56 13.18
CA LYS A 137 9.19 -10.81 12.42
C LYS A 137 8.52 -10.58 11.06
N ASN A 138 7.44 -9.81 11.02
CA ASN A 138 6.74 -9.53 9.77
C ASN A 138 7.48 -8.46 8.96
N GLY A 139 8.14 -7.50 9.61
CA GLY A 139 9.04 -6.56 8.98
C GLY A 139 10.15 -7.25 8.21
N ASP A 140 10.87 -8.17 8.86
CA ASP A 140 11.93 -8.99 8.26
C ASP A 140 11.43 -9.87 7.12
N LEU A 141 10.25 -10.49 7.29
CA LEU A 141 9.63 -11.30 6.24
C LEU A 141 9.44 -10.49 4.95
N VAL A 142 8.85 -9.31 5.07
CA VAL A 142 8.59 -8.43 3.92
C VAL A 142 9.90 -7.92 3.33
N LEU A 143 10.80 -7.44 4.16
CA LEU A 143 12.06 -6.85 3.74
C LEU A 143 12.97 -7.88 3.03
N ASN A 144 13.14 -9.07 3.62
CA ASN A 144 13.95 -10.13 3.01
C ASN A 144 13.38 -10.61 1.66
N THR A 145 12.05 -10.62 1.51
CA THR A 145 11.40 -10.93 0.24
C THR A 145 11.74 -9.87 -0.81
N LEU A 146 11.63 -8.58 -0.45
CA LEU A 146 12.01 -7.48 -1.34
C LEU A 146 13.49 -7.53 -1.74
N ILE A 147 14.39 -7.74 -0.78
CA ILE A 147 15.84 -7.85 -1.03
C ILE A 147 16.13 -8.94 -2.03
N LYS A 148 15.50 -10.11 -1.87
CA LYS A 148 15.68 -11.23 -2.78
C LYS A 148 15.21 -10.87 -4.19
N ASP A 149 13.98 -10.41 -4.35
CA ASP A 149 13.39 -10.14 -5.66
C ASP A 149 14.12 -9.02 -6.42
N TYR A 150 14.38 -7.92 -5.74
CA TYR A 150 15.10 -6.80 -6.33
C TYR A 150 16.58 -7.12 -6.55
N GLY A 151 17.19 -7.93 -5.69
CA GLY A 151 18.55 -8.44 -5.89
C GLY A 151 18.67 -9.32 -7.13
N GLU A 152 17.74 -10.26 -7.32
CA GLU A 152 17.68 -11.10 -8.52
C GLU A 152 17.42 -10.26 -9.78
N SER A 153 16.52 -9.29 -9.72
CA SER A 153 16.25 -8.34 -10.82
C SER A 153 17.49 -7.51 -11.18
N LEU A 154 18.25 -7.04 -10.19
CA LEU A 154 19.47 -6.29 -10.42
C LEU A 154 20.56 -7.16 -11.08
N ILE A 155 20.74 -8.40 -10.62
CA ILE A 155 21.70 -9.33 -11.21
C ILE A 155 21.32 -9.60 -12.66
N TRP A 156 20.05 -9.79 -12.94
CA TRP A 156 19.56 -10.05 -14.29
C TRP A 156 19.74 -8.81 -15.19
N SER A 157 19.38 -7.62 -14.72
CA SER A 157 19.54 -6.37 -15.48
C SER A 157 21.00 -6.08 -15.85
N LYS A 158 21.95 -6.38 -14.95
CA LYS A 158 23.39 -6.26 -15.23
C LYS A 158 23.86 -7.21 -16.35
N LYS A 159 23.23 -8.37 -16.50
CA LYS A 159 23.56 -9.34 -17.57
C LYS A 159 23.03 -8.91 -18.95
N LEU A 160 21.98 -8.08 -19.01
CA LEU A 160 21.36 -7.64 -20.27
C LEU A 160 22.18 -6.62 -21.07
N GLY A 161 23.20 -6.00 -20.45
CA GLY A 161 24.05 -5.00 -21.08
C GLY A 161 23.38 -3.63 -21.27
N ARG A 162 24.20 -2.60 -21.56
CA ARG A 162 23.78 -1.17 -21.59
C ARG A 162 22.66 -0.84 -22.58
N TYR A 163 22.52 -1.58 -23.66
CA TYR A 163 21.51 -1.32 -24.69
C TYR A 163 20.09 -1.64 -24.21
N ASN A 164 19.93 -2.73 -23.50
CA ASN A 164 18.62 -3.18 -23.00
C ASN A 164 18.20 -2.47 -21.71
N MET A 165 19.16 -1.90 -20.96
CA MET A 165 18.87 -1.09 -19.79
C MET A 165 18.12 0.23 -20.13
N ARG A 166 18.22 0.71 -21.38
CA ARG A 166 17.65 2.01 -21.77
C ARG A 166 16.15 2.02 -22.00
N THR A 167 15.52 0.87 -22.19
CA THR A 167 14.15 0.85 -22.72
C THR A 167 13.06 0.49 -21.72
N ASN A 168 13.31 -0.34 -20.71
CA ASN A 168 12.23 -0.75 -19.78
C ASN A 168 12.69 -1.07 -18.34
N TYR A 169 13.98 -0.97 -18.04
CA TYR A 169 14.53 -1.45 -16.76
C TYR A 169 15.18 -0.39 -15.89
N GLN A 170 15.19 0.87 -16.34
CA GLN A 170 15.83 1.96 -15.57
C GLN A 170 15.17 2.16 -14.21
N GLU A 171 13.84 2.04 -14.13
CA GLU A 171 13.12 2.19 -12.87
C GLU A 171 13.42 1.02 -11.91
N ASN A 172 13.37 -0.21 -12.38
CA ASN A 172 13.64 -1.38 -11.55
C ASN A 172 15.11 -1.46 -11.09
N ALA A 173 16.06 -1.05 -11.94
CA ALA A 173 17.47 -0.97 -11.56
C ALA A 173 17.71 0.13 -10.53
N TYR A 174 17.08 1.29 -10.70
CA TYR A 174 17.15 2.41 -9.75
C TYR A 174 16.61 2.01 -8.37
N TYR A 175 15.40 1.43 -8.30
CA TYR A 175 14.82 0.97 -7.05
C TYR A 175 15.62 -0.16 -6.41
N SER A 176 16.20 -1.07 -7.21
CA SER A 176 17.05 -2.15 -6.70
C SER A 176 18.33 -1.61 -6.07
N GLU A 177 18.95 -0.58 -6.66
CA GLU A 177 20.13 0.08 -6.09
C GLU A 177 19.78 0.88 -4.82
N GLU A 178 18.62 1.54 -4.79
CA GLU A 178 18.19 2.34 -3.66
C GLU A 178 17.82 1.47 -2.46
N ILE A 179 17.16 0.34 -2.68
CA ILE A 179 16.89 -0.66 -1.64
C ILE A 179 18.21 -1.21 -1.08
N GLN A 180 19.19 -1.53 -1.93
CA GLN A 180 20.49 -2.01 -1.44
C GLN A 180 21.27 -0.93 -0.66
N ARG A 181 21.16 0.35 -1.02
CA ARG A 181 21.80 1.46 -0.28
C ARG A 181 21.13 1.73 1.07
N SER A 182 19.84 1.54 1.17
CA SER A 182 19.09 1.74 2.43
C SER A 182 19.30 0.62 3.45
N LEU A 183 19.95 -0.49 3.04
CA LEU A 183 20.23 -1.67 3.85
C LEU A 183 21.67 -1.73 4.36
N LEU A 184 22.55 -0.80 3.92
CA LEU A 184 23.91 -0.61 4.39
C LEU A 184 24.02 0.55 5.38
#